data_95d18b271edadf54c5119efbffb217a7
#
_entry.id   95d18b271edadf54c5119efbffb217a7
#
_cell.length_a   1.000
_cell.length_b   1.000
_cell.length_c   1.000
_cell.angle_alpha   90.00
_cell.angle_beta   90.00
_cell.angle_gamma   90.00
#
_symmetry.space_group_name_H-M   'P 1'
#
loop_
_entity.id
_entity.type
_entity.pdbx_description
1 polymer ?
#
loop_
_entity_poly.entity_id
_entity_poly.type
_entity_poly.pdbx_seq_one_letter_code
_entity_poly.pdbx_strand_id
1 'polypeptide(L)'
;FIQANDMRPLADTANFIAVYPQGAIDPEGGTTSWIHKAPTDHDDIFFIEAIINELSTEYDIDQGRIYACGYSEGAIISYELGCRLNSRIAAFAAVSGSMLDDYYRDDIYGWGTCSPVHPTAMMLIPGTVDQNPHSTYEGLSYGDMPLYMSANDITTFWSSYNNTDAVPVITNVEDVSPNDGSTVERKVWLNGDNCSSVQELKVIGGDHDWPGVLGNMDIDATNEIWNFVSRFSIEGKLNCNISVNDFSFDKKQNLNSNTKDKY
;
A
#
# COMPACT_ATOMS: atom_id res chain seq x y z
N PHE A 1 5.41 10.07 12.30
CA PHE A 1 5.05 9.38 11.03
C PHE A 1 5.87 9.91 9.85
N ILE A 2 5.76 11.19 9.48
CA ILE A 2 6.46 11.79 8.33
C ILE A 2 7.98 11.60 8.38
N GLN A 3 8.59 11.57 9.56
CA GLN A 3 10.03 11.40 9.70
C GLN A 3 10.53 10.01 9.31
N ALA A 4 9.70 8.98 9.47
CA ALA A 4 10.06 7.60 9.12
C ALA A 4 9.66 7.25 7.68
N ASN A 5 8.59 7.86 7.15
CA ASN A 5 7.97 7.48 5.87
C ASN A 5 7.91 8.70 4.92
N ASP A 6 9.01 9.43 4.83
CA ASP A 6 9.06 10.70 4.12
C ASP A 6 9.21 10.50 2.61
N MET A 7 8.10 10.66 1.88
CA MET A 7 8.09 10.61 0.41
C MET A 7 8.44 11.96 -0.25
N ARG A 8 8.64 13.04 0.51
CA ARG A 8 8.90 14.38 -0.08
C ARG A 8 10.17 14.44 -0.91
N PRO A 9 11.33 13.86 -0.48
CA PRO A 9 12.52 13.85 -1.33
C PRO A 9 12.31 13.11 -2.66
N LEU A 10 11.47 12.07 -2.64
CA LEU A 10 11.09 11.34 -3.85
C LEU A 10 10.12 12.16 -4.71
N ALA A 11 9.17 12.86 -4.10
CA ALA A 11 8.23 13.73 -4.79
C ALA A 11 8.95 14.84 -5.56
N ASP A 12 9.98 15.45 -4.97
CA ASP A 12 10.80 16.49 -5.59
C ASP A 12 11.51 16.00 -6.87
N THR A 13 11.88 14.73 -6.94
CA THR A 13 12.62 14.15 -8.07
C THR A 13 11.72 13.44 -9.08
N ALA A 14 10.61 12.88 -8.63
CA ALA A 14 9.69 12.09 -9.45
C ALA A 14 8.46 12.88 -9.93
N ASN A 15 8.38 14.17 -9.60
CA ASN A 15 7.36 15.12 -10.04
C ASN A 15 5.93 14.68 -9.68
N PHE A 16 5.67 14.45 -8.37
CA PHE A 16 4.34 14.23 -7.83
C PHE A 16 4.10 15.08 -6.56
N ILE A 17 2.85 15.24 -6.19
CA ILE A 17 2.46 15.93 -4.95
C ILE A 17 2.27 14.87 -3.85
N ALA A 18 3.08 14.94 -2.78
CA ALA A 18 2.92 14.11 -1.60
C ALA A 18 1.96 14.78 -0.62
N VAL A 19 0.87 14.09 -0.28
CA VAL A 19 -0.16 14.57 0.66
C VAL A 19 -0.19 13.67 1.88
N TYR A 20 -0.14 14.27 3.08
CA TYR A 20 -0.16 13.56 4.37
C TYR A 20 -1.39 13.98 5.17
N PRO A 21 -2.55 13.40 4.89
CA PRO A 21 -3.76 13.73 5.62
C PRO A 21 -3.68 13.24 7.06
N GLN A 22 -4.37 13.92 7.96
CA GLN A 22 -4.47 13.58 9.37
C GLN A 22 -5.86 13.06 9.68
N GLY A 23 -5.96 11.84 10.20
CA GLY A 23 -7.22 11.29 10.68
C GLY A 23 -7.84 12.13 11.80
N ALA A 24 -9.15 12.06 11.95
CA ALA A 24 -9.87 12.74 13.02
C ALA A 24 -9.50 12.19 14.40
N ILE A 25 -9.80 12.96 15.44
CA ILE A 25 -9.66 12.48 16.83
C ILE A 25 -10.79 11.48 17.09
N ASP A 26 -10.43 10.26 17.48
CA ASP A 26 -11.38 9.29 17.99
C ASP A 26 -12.02 9.81 19.28
N PRO A 27 -13.35 9.96 19.32
CA PRO A 27 -14.04 10.49 20.52
C PRO A 27 -13.85 9.63 21.77
N GLU A 28 -13.63 8.32 21.61
CA GLU A 28 -13.47 7.38 22.72
C GLU A 28 -12.00 7.25 23.14
N GLY A 29 -11.07 7.23 22.19
CA GLY A 29 -9.65 7.05 22.44
C GLY A 29 -8.87 8.34 22.68
N GLY A 30 -9.39 9.49 22.26
CA GLY A 30 -8.75 10.80 22.40
C GLY A 30 -7.49 10.99 21.55
N THR A 31 -7.20 10.05 20.64
CA THR A 31 -6.09 10.07 19.70
C THR A 31 -6.60 10.15 18.29
N THR A 32 -5.79 10.71 17.38
CA THR A 32 -6.11 10.69 15.95
C THR A 32 -6.03 9.27 15.42
N SER A 33 -7.01 8.88 14.62
CA SER A 33 -7.05 7.57 14.01
C SER A 33 -7.81 7.57 12.69
N TRP A 34 -7.63 6.52 11.92
CA TRP A 34 -8.40 6.22 10.72
C TRP A 34 -9.46 5.16 11.06
N ILE A 35 -10.48 5.03 10.24
CA ILE A 35 -11.51 4.01 10.19
C ILE A 35 -11.24 2.81 11.11
N HIS A 36 -11.50 2.83 12.40
CA HIS A 36 -11.34 1.63 13.18
C HIS A 36 -11.85 1.74 14.60
N LYS A 37 -11.88 0.65 15.29
CA LYS A 37 -12.29 0.43 16.69
C LYS A 37 -13.78 0.51 16.91
N ALA A 38 -14.45 1.59 16.52
CA ALA A 38 -15.90 1.70 16.56
C ALA A 38 -16.41 2.52 15.38
N PRO A 39 -17.63 2.26 14.88
CA PRO A 39 -18.24 3.12 13.88
C PRO A 39 -18.31 4.56 14.38
N THR A 40 -17.79 5.50 13.63
CA THR A 40 -17.83 6.92 13.93
C THR A 40 -18.70 7.64 12.91
N ASP A 41 -19.17 8.84 13.24
CA ASP A 41 -19.89 9.70 12.28
C ASP A 41 -18.95 10.31 11.22
N HIS A 42 -17.64 10.09 11.36
CA HIS A 42 -16.63 10.59 10.43
C HIS A 42 -16.38 9.58 9.32
N ASP A 43 -16.68 9.97 8.10
CA ASP A 43 -16.31 9.18 6.93
C ASP A 43 -14.98 9.67 6.35
N ASP A 44 -13.91 8.96 6.70
CA ASP A 44 -12.55 9.26 6.25
C ASP A 44 -12.41 9.16 4.72
N ILE A 45 -13.22 8.34 4.05
CA ILE A 45 -13.22 8.23 2.59
C ILE A 45 -13.71 9.51 1.95
N PHE A 46 -14.81 10.10 2.45
CA PHE A 46 -15.28 11.42 2.00
C PHE A 46 -14.28 12.53 2.29
N PHE A 47 -13.57 12.44 3.42
CA PHE A 47 -12.51 13.39 3.74
C PHE A 47 -11.36 13.32 2.72
N ILE A 48 -10.89 12.12 2.37
CA ILE A 48 -9.86 11.96 1.34
C ILE A 48 -10.37 12.43 -0.03
N GLU A 49 -11.61 12.12 -0.39
CA GLU A 49 -12.19 12.60 -1.64
C GLU A 49 -12.28 14.14 -1.68
N ALA A 50 -12.63 14.78 -0.56
CA ALA A 50 -12.65 16.24 -0.45
C ALA A 50 -11.25 16.84 -0.63
N ILE A 51 -10.21 16.22 -0.07
CA ILE A 51 -8.81 16.64 -0.29
C ILE A 51 -8.45 16.54 -1.77
N ILE A 52 -8.76 15.43 -2.44
CA ILE A 52 -8.50 15.25 -3.86
C ILE A 52 -9.20 16.36 -4.68
N ASN A 53 -10.45 16.65 -4.38
CA ASN A 53 -11.22 17.66 -5.07
C ASN A 53 -10.64 19.07 -4.86
N GLU A 54 -10.29 19.43 -3.64
CA GLU A 54 -9.71 20.74 -3.30
C GLU A 54 -8.37 20.95 -4.03
N LEU A 55 -7.46 19.98 -3.90
CA LEU A 55 -6.16 20.05 -4.57
C LEU A 55 -6.28 20.11 -6.09
N SER A 56 -7.30 19.47 -6.68
CA SER A 56 -7.57 19.52 -8.10
C SER A 56 -8.08 20.89 -8.59
N THR A 57 -8.53 21.76 -7.69
CA THR A 57 -8.87 23.16 -8.04
C THR A 57 -7.65 24.07 -8.03
N GLU A 58 -6.63 23.72 -7.23
CA GLU A 58 -5.43 24.52 -7.04
C GLU A 58 -4.27 24.10 -7.94
N TYR A 59 -4.18 22.82 -8.30
CA TYR A 59 -3.08 22.23 -9.04
C TYR A 59 -3.59 21.46 -10.26
N ASP A 60 -2.77 21.40 -11.30
CA ASP A 60 -3.02 20.58 -12.49
C ASP A 60 -2.73 19.10 -12.19
N ILE A 61 -3.70 18.44 -11.55
CA ILE A 61 -3.61 17.05 -11.12
C ILE A 61 -4.09 16.13 -12.24
N ASP A 62 -3.26 15.13 -12.59
CA ASP A 62 -3.69 14.01 -13.42
C ASP A 62 -4.68 13.14 -12.63
N GLN A 63 -5.99 13.33 -12.90
CA GLN A 63 -7.09 12.64 -12.21
C GLN A 63 -7.04 11.11 -12.42
N GLY A 64 -6.36 10.65 -13.45
CA GLY A 64 -6.16 9.23 -13.71
C GLY A 64 -4.99 8.62 -12.94
N ARG A 65 -4.21 9.42 -12.20
CA ARG A 65 -2.97 8.99 -11.55
C ARG A 65 -2.88 9.45 -10.10
N ILE A 66 -3.90 9.15 -9.34
CA ILE A 66 -3.96 9.39 -7.90
C ILE A 66 -3.72 8.05 -7.19
N TYR A 67 -2.83 8.04 -6.22
CA TYR A 67 -2.37 6.84 -5.52
C TYR A 67 -2.56 6.98 -4.02
N ALA A 68 -2.74 5.86 -3.33
CA ALA A 68 -2.76 5.81 -1.88
C ALA A 68 -1.66 4.89 -1.36
N CYS A 69 -1.07 5.24 -0.22
CA CYS A 69 -0.25 4.30 0.53
C CYS A 69 -0.30 4.63 2.01
N GLY A 70 -0.06 3.62 2.83
CA GLY A 70 -0.08 3.85 4.27
C GLY A 70 0.63 2.76 5.06
N TYR A 71 0.89 3.08 6.31
CA TYR A 71 1.52 2.24 7.30
C TYR A 71 0.56 1.97 8.45
N SER A 72 0.50 0.74 8.95
CA SER A 72 -0.34 0.37 10.09
C SER A 72 -1.82 0.74 9.82
N GLU A 73 -2.44 1.60 10.61
CA GLU A 73 -3.80 2.11 10.35
C GLU A 73 -3.92 2.83 8.99
N GLY A 74 -2.84 3.49 8.54
CA GLY A 74 -2.76 4.07 7.20
C GLY A 74 -2.81 3.02 6.08
N ALA A 75 -2.35 1.79 6.33
CA ALA A 75 -2.52 0.67 5.41
C ALA A 75 -3.98 0.22 5.37
N ILE A 76 -4.67 0.16 6.51
CA ILE A 76 -6.09 -0.19 6.60
C ILE A 76 -6.93 0.77 5.75
N ILE A 77 -6.75 2.09 5.92
CA ILE A 77 -7.49 3.06 5.09
C ILE A 77 -7.10 2.96 3.62
N SER A 78 -5.87 2.58 3.27
CA SER A 78 -5.48 2.40 1.88
C SER A 78 -6.25 1.27 1.20
N TYR A 79 -6.54 0.17 1.90
CA TYR A 79 -7.44 -0.87 1.41
C TYR A 79 -8.88 -0.34 1.24
N GLU A 80 -9.38 0.44 2.22
CA GLU A 80 -10.72 1.01 2.13
C GLU A 80 -10.85 2.02 0.98
N LEU A 81 -9.82 2.79 0.68
CA LEU A 81 -9.76 3.63 -0.51
C LEU A 81 -9.81 2.78 -1.79
N GLY A 82 -9.10 1.66 -1.83
CA GLY A 82 -9.19 0.69 -2.92
C GLY A 82 -10.59 0.06 -3.07
N CYS A 83 -11.30 -0.17 -1.97
CA CYS A 83 -12.65 -0.76 -1.98
C CYS A 83 -13.76 0.27 -2.31
N ARG A 84 -13.67 1.49 -1.77
CA ARG A 84 -14.77 2.46 -1.75
C ARG A 84 -14.55 3.69 -2.62
N LEU A 85 -13.29 4.00 -2.98
CA LEU A 85 -12.92 5.19 -3.75
C LEU A 85 -12.03 4.85 -4.95
N ASN A 86 -12.02 3.61 -5.42
CA ASN A 86 -11.14 3.23 -6.52
C ASN A 86 -11.50 3.90 -7.86
N SER A 87 -12.67 4.51 -8.00
CA SER A 87 -12.97 5.41 -9.12
C SER A 87 -12.03 6.62 -9.20
N ARG A 88 -11.29 6.93 -8.14
CA ARG A 88 -10.31 8.01 -8.04
C ARG A 88 -8.89 7.49 -7.79
N ILE A 89 -8.74 6.27 -7.25
CA ILE A 89 -7.45 5.68 -6.86
C ILE A 89 -7.02 4.68 -7.92
N ALA A 90 -5.91 4.98 -8.61
CA ALA A 90 -5.38 4.16 -9.69
C ALA A 90 -4.63 2.92 -9.19
N ALA A 91 -3.92 3.04 -8.08
CA ALA A 91 -3.20 1.96 -7.40
C ALA A 91 -2.96 2.33 -5.95
N PHE A 92 -2.73 1.33 -5.10
CA PHE A 92 -2.41 1.60 -3.70
C PHE A 92 -1.40 0.61 -3.13
N ALA A 93 -0.82 0.98 -1.98
CA ALA A 93 0.10 0.13 -1.24
C ALA A 93 -0.17 0.16 0.26
N ALA A 94 0.01 -0.97 0.92
CA ALA A 94 -0.21 -1.17 2.34
C ALA A 94 1.05 -1.75 3.01
N VAL A 95 1.56 -1.09 4.04
CA VAL A 95 2.74 -1.52 4.79
C VAL A 95 2.35 -1.83 6.23
N SER A 96 2.68 -3.02 6.71
CA SER A 96 2.42 -3.46 8.09
C SER A 96 0.99 -3.13 8.54
N GLY A 97 0.00 -3.53 7.75
CA GLY A 97 -1.42 -3.39 8.07
C GLY A 97 -2.27 -4.34 7.23
N SER A 98 -3.33 -4.88 7.82
CA SER A 98 -4.20 -5.86 7.20
C SER A 98 -5.51 -5.23 6.68
N MET A 99 -6.08 -5.84 5.66
CA MET A 99 -7.41 -5.47 5.16
C MET A 99 -8.48 -5.96 6.14
N LEU A 100 -9.51 -5.14 6.34
CA LEU A 100 -10.68 -5.58 7.10
C LEU A 100 -11.38 -6.72 6.37
N ASP A 101 -11.76 -7.77 7.12
CA ASP A 101 -12.61 -8.82 6.57
C ASP A 101 -14.02 -8.26 6.25
N ASP A 102 -14.68 -8.82 5.25
CA ASP A 102 -16.03 -8.37 4.85
C ASP A 102 -17.06 -8.50 5.99
N TYR A 103 -16.90 -9.50 6.87
CA TYR A 103 -17.72 -9.58 8.08
C TYR A 103 -17.54 -8.33 8.96
N TYR A 104 -16.31 -7.91 9.20
CA TYR A 104 -16.03 -6.73 10.04
C TYR A 104 -16.50 -5.44 9.37
N ARG A 105 -16.34 -5.34 8.04
CA ARG A 105 -16.80 -4.20 7.25
C ARG A 105 -18.33 -4.06 7.24
N ASP A 106 -19.06 -5.17 7.03
CA ASP A 106 -20.51 -5.13 6.86
C ASP A 106 -21.23 -5.16 8.20
N ASP A 107 -20.97 -6.15 9.06
CA ASP A 107 -21.69 -6.34 10.30
C ASP A 107 -21.37 -5.29 11.37
N ILE A 108 -20.15 -4.74 11.39
CA ILE A 108 -19.72 -3.76 12.40
C ILE A 108 -19.82 -2.33 11.89
N TYR A 109 -19.35 -2.06 10.68
CA TYR A 109 -19.32 -0.71 10.12
C TYR A 109 -20.47 -0.42 9.16
N GLY A 110 -21.19 -1.43 8.65
CA GLY A 110 -22.29 -1.24 7.72
C GLY A 110 -21.87 -0.74 6.34
N TRP A 111 -20.63 -0.98 5.91
CA TRP A 111 -20.10 -0.50 4.63
C TRP A 111 -20.36 -1.46 3.47
N GLY A 112 -20.89 -2.66 3.74
CA GLY A 112 -20.99 -3.73 2.78
C GLY A 112 -19.64 -4.37 2.45
N THR A 113 -19.65 -5.36 1.58
CA THR A 113 -18.44 -6.06 1.13
C THR A 113 -17.55 -5.16 0.26
N CYS A 114 -16.25 -5.47 0.20
CA CYS A 114 -15.33 -4.76 -0.70
C CYS A 114 -15.69 -5.05 -2.16
N SER A 115 -16.13 -4.03 -2.89
CA SER A 115 -16.59 -4.16 -4.27
C SER A 115 -16.09 -2.98 -5.13
N PRO A 116 -14.80 -2.96 -5.49
CA PRO A 116 -14.23 -1.93 -6.35
C PRO A 116 -14.99 -1.85 -7.71
N VAL A 117 -14.91 -0.72 -8.41
CA VAL A 117 -15.62 -0.55 -9.70
C VAL A 117 -14.76 -0.90 -10.92
N HIS A 118 -13.46 -1.05 -10.74
CA HIS A 118 -12.52 -1.49 -11.79
C HIS A 118 -11.32 -2.21 -11.20
N PRO A 119 -10.59 -3.03 -11.98
CA PRO A 119 -9.34 -3.66 -11.53
C PRO A 119 -8.35 -2.61 -11.01
N THR A 120 -7.79 -2.83 -9.84
CA THR A 120 -6.91 -1.87 -9.16
C THR A 120 -5.63 -2.56 -8.72
N ALA A 121 -4.49 -2.04 -9.18
CA ALA A 121 -3.20 -2.59 -8.79
C ALA A 121 -2.93 -2.36 -7.30
N MET A 122 -2.45 -3.39 -6.63
CA MET A 122 -2.25 -3.39 -5.18
C MET A 122 -0.90 -3.99 -4.81
N MET A 123 -0.21 -3.34 -3.86
CA MET A 123 0.99 -3.87 -3.21
C MET A 123 0.77 -3.98 -1.71
N LEU A 124 1.25 -5.09 -1.10
CA LEU A 124 1.39 -5.17 0.35
C LEU A 124 2.81 -5.51 0.75
N ILE A 125 3.24 -5.00 1.91
CA ILE A 125 4.57 -5.21 2.52
C ILE A 125 4.35 -5.65 3.97
N PRO A 126 4.10 -6.93 4.24
CA PRO A 126 3.83 -7.45 5.57
C PRO A 126 5.08 -8.04 6.21
N GLY A 127 5.25 -7.88 7.52
CA GLY A 127 6.22 -8.60 8.34
C GLY A 127 5.65 -9.94 8.83
N THR A 128 6.42 -11.04 8.73
CA THR A 128 5.91 -12.37 9.12
C THR A 128 5.88 -12.61 10.63
N VAL A 129 6.55 -11.78 11.41
CA VAL A 129 6.53 -11.88 12.89
C VAL A 129 5.85 -10.67 13.55
N ASP A 130 5.17 -9.85 12.76
CA ASP A 130 4.38 -8.73 13.26
C ASP A 130 3.28 -9.23 14.21
N GLN A 131 3.32 -8.74 15.46
CA GLN A 131 2.38 -9.11 16.51
C GLN A 131 1.28 -8.09 16.77
N ASN A 132 1.29 -6.98 15.99
CA ASN A 132 0.22 -6.00 16.11
C ASN A 132 -1.10 -6.62 15.59
N PRO A 133 -2.18 -6.60 16.38
CA PRO A 133 -3.47 -7.23 16.00
C PRO A 133 -4.01 -6.81 14.62
N HIS A 134 -3.67 -5.61 14.18
CA HIS A 134 -4.19 -5.03 12.94
C HIS A 134 -3.29 -5.32 11.70
N SER A 135 -2.21 -6.08 11.90
CA SER A 135 -1.22 -6.31 10.83
C SER A 135 -0.54 -7.68 10.89
N THR A 136 -1.04 -8.59 11.72
CA THR A 136 -0.48 -9.95 11.78
C THR A 136 -0.53 -10.60 10.39
N TYR A 137 0.55 -11.29 10.02
CA TYR A 137 0.64 -11.97 8.72
C TYR A 137 -0.50 -12.98 8.50
N GLU A 138 -0.92 -13.66 9.56
CA GLU A 138 -1.96 -14.69 9.54
C GLU A 138 -3.39 -14.13 9.68
N GLY A 139 -3.54 -12.80 9.79
CA GLY A 139 -4.84 -12.17 10.05
C GLY A 139 -5.29 -12.31 11.50
N LEU A 140 -6.49 -11.83 11.80
CA LEU A 140 -7.05 -11.85 13.15
C LEU A 140 -8.52 -12.21 13.14
N SER A 141 -8.90 -13.14 14.04
CA SER A 141 -10.29 -13.46 14.34
C SER A 141 -10.54 -13.37 15.85
N TYR A 142 -11.75 -13.04 16.24
CA TYR A 142 -12.21 -13.12 17.61
C TYR A 142 -13.25 -14.26 17.73
N GLY A 143 -12.83 -15.42 18.23
CA GLY A 143 -13.60 -16.65 18.10
C GLY A 143 -13.80 -17.01 16.62
N ASP A 144 -15.04 -17.18 16.20
CA ASP A 144 -15.40 -17.49 14.81
C ASP A 144 -15.63 -16.22 13.95
N MET A 145 -15.41 -15.02 14.51
CA MET A 145 -15.64 -13.76 13.82
C MET A 145 -14.32 -13.26 13.19
N PRO A 146 -14.15 -13.28 11.86
CA PRO A 146 -12.97 -12.74 11.22
C PRO A 146 -13.00 -11.20 11.27
N LEU A 147 -11.88 -10.59 11.65
CA LEU A 147 -11.75 -9.14 11.76
C LEU A 147 -10.80 -8.58 10.69
N TYR A 148 -9.62 -9.19 10.58
CA TYR A 148 -8.59 -8.80 9.63
C TYR A 148 -8.14 -9.99 8.82
N MET A 149 -8.06 -9.81 7.50
CA MET A 149 -7.63 -10.84 6.56
C MET A 149 -6.14 -11.15 6.74
N SER A 150 -5.76 -12.42 6.52
CA SER A 150 -4.34 -12.78 6.39
C SER A 150 -3.73 -12.17 5.12
N ALA A 151 -2.40 -12.05 5.07
CA ALA A 151 -1.69 -11.60 3.87
C ALA A 151 -2.02 -12.47 2.65
N ASN A 152 -2.21 -13.78 2.86
CA ASN A 152 -2.59 -14.71 1.80
C ASN A 152 -4.03 -14.47 1.32
N ASP A 153 -4.97 -14.21 2.22
CA ASP A 153 -6.36 -13.92 1.84
C ASP A 153 -6.46 -12.58 1.11
N ILE A 154 -5.70 -11.56 1.54
CA ILE A 154 -5.63 -10.26 0.87
C ILE A 154 -5.11 -10.42 -0.58
N THR A 155 -4.00 -11.14 -0.75
CA THR A 155 -3.45 -11.37 -2.10
C THR A 155 -4.39 -12.21 -2.97
N THR A 156 -5.07 -13.19 -2.37
CA THR A 156 -6.07 -14.02 -3.06
C THR A 156 -7.29 -13.19 -3.48
N PHE A 157 -7.79 -12.34 -2.60
CA PHE A 157 -8.91 -11.43 -2.90
C PHE A 157 -8.57 -10.53 -4.10
N TRP A 158 -7.47 -9.76 -3.99
CA TRP A 158 -7.12 -8.80 -5.03
C TRP A 158 -6.66 -9.44 -6.34
N SER A 159 -5.95 -10.59 -6.29
CA SER A 159 -5.59 -11.33 -7.51
C SER A 159 -6.80 -11.89 -8.23
N SER A 160 -7.76 -12.43 -7.47
CA SER A 160 -9.03 -12.93 -8.03
C SER A 160 -9.88 -11.79 -8.59
N TYR A 161 -10.00 -10.69 -7.85
CA TYR A 161 -10.76 -9.53 -8.27
C TYR A 161 -10.19 -8.90 -9.55
N ASN A 162 -8.88 -8.77 -9.62
CA ASN A 162 -8.16 -8.24 -10.78
C ASN A 162 -8.04 -9.25 -11.94
N ASN A 163 -8.51 -10.50 -11.76
CA ASN A 163 -8.40 -11.58 -12.74
C ASN A 163 -6.96 -11.80 -13.21
N THR A 164 -6.01 -11.77 -12.28
CA THR A 164 -4.57 -12.01 -12.56
C THR A 164 -4.30 -13.51 -12.74
N ASP A 165 -3.07 -13.85 -13.12
CA ASP A 165 -2.59 -15.23 -13.09
C ASP A 165 -2.81 -15.82 -11.68
N ALA A 166 -3.27 -17.08 -11.62
CA ALA A 166 -3.54 -17.75 -10.35
C ALA A 166 -2.27 -18.08 -9.55
N VAL A 167 -1.11 -18.15 -10.21
CA VAL A 167 0.18 -18.47 -9.61
C VAL A 167 1.10 -17.27 -9.76
N PRO A 168 1.65 -16.73 -8.65
CA PRO A 168 2.57 -15.61 -8.74
C PRO A 168 3.94 -16.02 -9.28
N VAL A 169 4.63 -15.09 -9.89
CA VAL A 169 6.07 -15.17 -10.07
C VAL A 169 6.74 -14.86 -8.75
N ILE A 170 7.59 -15.77 -8.27
CA ILE A 170 8.28 -15.64 -6.98
C ILE A 170 9.76 -15.42 -7.21
N THR A 171 10.33 -14.41 -6.56
CA THR A 171 11.76 -14.12 -6.59
C THR A 171 12.23 -13.70 -5.19
N ASN A 172 13.45 -14.05 -4.83
CA ASN A 172 14.06 -13.52 -3.60
C ASN A 172 14.75 -12.19 -3.90
N VAL A 173 14.56 -11.21 -3.02
CA VAL A 173 15.36 -10.00 -3.02
C VAL A 173 16.74 -10.35 -2.45
N GLU A 174 17.79 -9.68 -2.95
CA GLU A 174 19.15 -9.88 -2.44
C GLU A 174 19.20 -9.40 -0.97
N ASP A 175 19.66 -10.27 -0.08
CA ASP A 175 19.94 -9.93 1.31
C ASP A 175 21.23 -9.09 1.37
N VAL A 176 21.06 -7.78 1.39
CA VAL A 176 22.17 -6.80 1.46
C VAL A 176 22.52 -6.40 2.89
N SER A 177 21.66 -6.77 3.83
CA SER A 177 21.80 -6.45 5.27
C SER A 177 21.64 -7.71 6.16
N PRO A 178 22.49 -8.73 6.02
CA PRO A 178 22.29 -10.06 6.61
C PRO A 178 22.27 -10.08 8.15
N ASN A 179 22.50 -8.95 8.79
CA ASN A 179 22.48 -8.83 10.26
C ASN A 179 21.20 -8.18 10.80
N ASP A 180 20.25 -7.81 9.96
CA ASP A 180 18.97 -7.23 10.40
C ASP A 180 17.95 -8.32 10.84
N GLY A 181 18.24 -9.59 10.57
CA GLY A 181 17.44 -10.73 11.02
C GLY A 181 16.25 -11.04 10.11
N SER A 182 16.19 -10.42 8.92
CA SER A 182 15.08 -10.59 8.00
C SER A 182 15.55 -10.77 6.55
N THR A 183 14.67 -11.26 5.69
CA THR A 183 14.87 -11.37 4.23
C THR A 183 13.58 -11.07 3.51
N VAL A 184 13.61 -10.81 2.20
CA VAL A 184 12.42 -10.45 1.44
C VAL A 184 12.17 -11.42 0.29
N GLU A 185 10.96 -12.00 0.27
CA GLU A 185 10.42 -12.74 -0.86
C GLU A 185 9.42 -11.84 -1.62
N ARG A 186 9.65 -11.63 -2.90
CA ARG A 186 8.74 -10.90 -3.80
C ARG A 186 7.85 -11.88 -4.53
N LYS A 187 6.54 -11.70 -4.43
CA LYS A 187 5.53 -12.42 -5.21
C LYS A 187 4.77 -11.42 -6.06
N VAL A 188 4.57 -11.73 -7.33
CA VAL A 188 3.85 -10.86 -8.27
C VAL A 188 2.85 -11.68 -9.06
N TRP A 189 1.57 -11.34 -8.94
CA TRP A 189 0.48 -11.85 -9.75
C TRP A 189 0.30 -10.90 -10.93
N LEU A 190 0.52 -11.40 -12.14
CA LEU A 190 0.54 -10.63 -13.38
C LEU A 190 -0.72 -10.86 -14.23
N ASN A 191 -0.79 -10.17 -15.36
CA ASN A 191 -1.77 -10.37 -16.42
C ASN A 191 -3.23 -10.16 -15.99
N GLY A 192 -3.46 -9.33 -14.97
CA GLY A 192 -4.82 -8.94 -14.58
C GLY A 192 -5.52 -8.10 -15.65
N ASP A 193 -6.82 -7.95 -15.50
CA ASP A 193 -7.62 -7.09 -16.37
C ASP A 193 -7.04 -5.66 -16.36
N ASN A 194 -7.04 -5.00 -17.52
CA ASN A 194 -6.39 -3.71 -17.72
C ASN A 194 -4.88 -3.72 -17.36
N CYS A 195 -4.25 -4.91 -17.43
CA CYS A 195 -2.85 -5.11 -17.02
C CYS A 195 -2.57 -4.75 -15.55
N SER A 196 -3.58 -4.82 -14.71
CA SER A 196 -3.40 -4.72 -13.26
C SER A 196 -2.51 -5.84 -12.74
N SER A 197 -1.92 -5.64 -11.59
CA SER A 197 -1.11 -6.65 -10.89
C SER A 197 -1.27 -6.53 -9.39
N VAL A 198 -0.99 -7.64 -8.71
CA VAL A 198 -0.89 -7.68 -7.25
C VAL A 198 0.55 -8.03 -6.89
N GLN A 199 1.12 -7.36 -5.92
CA GLN A 199 2.48 -7.62 -5.45
C GLN A 199 2.52 -7.76 -3.94
N GLU A 200 3.20 -8.79 -3.46
CA GLU A 200 3.58 -8.95 -2.06
C GLU A 200 5.11 -8.86 -1.94
N LEU A 201 5.59 -8.01 -1.03
CA LEU A 201 6.95 -8.02 -0.53
C LEU A 201 6.93 -8.62 0.87
N LYS A 202 6.97 -9.94 0.97
CA LYS A 202 6.92 -10.68 2.22
C LYS A 202 8.24 -10.52 2.97
N VAL A 203 8.24 -9.77 4.07
CA VAL A 203 9.43 -9.60 4.92
C VAL A 203 9.47 -10.73 5.94
N ILE A 204 10.26 -11.76 5.62
CA ILE A 204 10.45 -12.96 6.47
C ILE A 204 11.32 -12.57 7.65
N GLY A 205 10.80 -12.74 8.87
CA GLY A 205 11.43 -12.27 10.10
C GLY A 205 11.18 -10.77 10.41
N GLY A 206 10.49 -10.04 9.51
CA GLY A 206 10.12 -8.63 9.73
C GLY A 206 8.98 -8.50 10.75
N ASP A 207 9.03 -7.44 11.54
CA ASP A 207 8.04 -7.05 12.55
C ASP A 207 7.16 -5.89 12.00
N HIS A 208 6.60 -5.07 12.89
CA HIS A 208 5.76 -3.91 12.57
C HIS A 208 6.62 -2.72 12.13
N ASP A 209 7.21 -2.82 10.94
CA ASP A 209 8.25 -1.90 10.48
C ASP A 209 7.91 -1.25 9.12
N TRP A 210 8.63 -0.17 8.82
CA TRP A 210 8.72 0.40 7.47
C TRP A 210 10.09 0.05 6.89
N PRO A 211 10.21 -0.96 6.03
CA PRO A 211 11.47 -1.41 5.46
C PRO A 211 12.26 -0.28 4.79
N GLY A 212 13.58 -0.31 4.98
CA GLY A 212 14.49 0.73 4.50
C GLY A 212 14.72 1.89 5.49
N VAL A 213 13.90 1.98 6.56
CA VAL A 213 14.05 2.96 7.64
C VAL A 213 14.15 2.26 8.99
N LEU A 214 13.36 1.21 9.19
CA LEU A 214 13.33 0.40 10.40
C LEU A 214 13.11 -1.06 10.01
N GLY A 215 13.71 -2.01 10.76
CA GLY A 215 13.62 -3.44 10.52
C GLY A 215 14.42 -3.87 9.29
N ASN A 216 13.77 -4.41 8.29
CA ASN A 216 14.44 -4.89 7.07
C ASN A 216 15.10 -3.75 6.28
N MET A 217 16.35 -3.96 5.86
CA MET A 217 17.15 -3.01 5.10
C MET A 217 17.49 -3.50 3.68
N ASP A 218 16.91 -4.60 3.23
CA ASP A 218 17.11 -5.13 1.87
C ASP A 218 16.30 -4.39 0.82
N ILE A 219 15.19 -3.78 1.25
CA ILE A 219 14.33 -2.95 0.42
C ILE A 219 14.12 -1.57 1.05
N ASP A 220 13.79 -0.61 0.22
CA ASP A 220 13.27 0.70 0.63
C ASP A 220 11.78 0.75 0.24
N ALA A 221 10.89 0.65 1.24
CA ALA A 221 9.45 0.61 1.01
C ALA A 221 8.94 1.84 0.27
N THR A 222 9.50 3.02 0.53
CA THR A 222 9.14 4.27 -0.16
C THR A 222 9.39 4.17 -1.67
N ASN A 223 10.57 3.69 -2.06
CA ASN A 223 10.95 3.51 -3.45
C ASN A 223 10.17 2.36 -4.10
N GLU A 224 9.98 1.23 -3.39
CA GLU A 224 9.19 0.09 -3.90
C GLU A 224 7.75 0.51 -4.21
N ILE A 225 7.12 1.25 -3.29
CA ILE A 225 5.75 1.76 -3.45
C ILE A 225 5.66 2.65 -4.69
N TRP A 226 6.51 3.67 -4.80
CA TRP A 226 6.47 4.58 -5.94
C TRP A 226 6.72 3.86 -7.26
N ASN A 227 7.72 3.01 -7.31
CA ASN A 227 8.04 2.21 -8.50
C ASN A 227 6.91 1.27 -8.91
N PHE A 228 6.06 0.85 -7.96
CA PHE A 228 4.89 0.06 -8.25
C PHE A 228 3.73 0.94 -8.73
N VAL A 229 3.25 1.87 -7.88
CA VAL A 229 2.01 2.62 -8.14
C VAL A 229 2.09 3.52 -9.37
N SER A 230 3.26 4.13 -9.62
CA SER A 230 3.46 5.08 -10.73
C SER A 230 3.29 4.46 -12.14
N ARG A 231 3.21 3.15 -12.23
CA ARG A 231 2.99 2.42 -13.50
C ARG A 231 1.53 2.38 -13.95
N PHE A 232 0.60 2.76 -13.06
CA PHE A 232 -0.83 2.57 -13.28
C PHE A 232 -1.57 3.90 -13.41
N SER A 233 -2.68 3.84 -14.14
CA SER A 233 -3.74 4.83 -14.13
C SER A 233 -5.06 4.13 -13.78
N ILE A 234 -6.14 4.88 -13.59
CA ILE A 234 -7.48 4.30 -13.39
C ILE A 234 -7.96 3.47 -14.59
N GLU A 235 -7.35 3.66 -15.76
CA GLU A 235 -7.64 2.88 -16.97
C GLU A 235 -6.79 1.61 -17.07
N GLY A 236 -5.88 1.40 -16.11
CA GLY A 236 -4.95 0.29 -16.08
C GLY A 236 -3.48 0.71 -16.22
N LYS A 237 -2.62 -0.26 -16.57
CA LYS A 237 -1.19 0.00 -16.67
C LYS A 237 -0.86 0.89 -17.88
N LEU A 238 -0.02 1.90 -17.65
CA LEU A 238 0.39 2.89 -18.67
C LEU A 238 1.12 2.29 -19.88
N ASN A 239 1.79 1.13 -19.71
CA ASN A 239 2.41 0.36 -20.80
C ASN A 239 2.16 -1.12 -20.57
N CYS A 240 1.21 -1.72 -21.26
CA CYS A 240 0.66 -3.05 -21.03
C CYS A 240 1.57 -4.24 -21.45
N ASN A 241 2.85 -4.03 -21.77
CA ASN A 241 3.81 -5.09 -22.06
C ASN A 241 4.70 -5.38 -20.85
N ILE A 242 4.16 -6.08 -19.83
CA ILE A 242 4.91 -6.40 -18.60
C ILE A 242 5.78 -7.63 -18.84
N SER A 243 7.11 -7.47 -18.73
CA SER A 243 8.02 -8.59 -18.44
C SER A 243 8.34 -8.63 -16.94
N VAL A 244 8.64 -9.81 -16.40
CA VAL A 244 9.13 -9.99 -15.01
C VAL A 244 10.35 -9.11 -14.69
N ASN A 245 11.10 -8.69 -15.72
CA ASN A 245 12.26 -7.81 -15.58
C ASN A 245 11.89 -6.37 -15.16
N ASP A 246 10.64 -5.95 -15.35
CA ASP A 246 10.17 -4.61 -14.96
C ASP A 246 10.07 -4.44 -13.41
N PHE A 247 10.20 -5.52 -12.66
CA PHE A 247 10.20 -5.55 -11.20
C PHE A 247 11.60 -5.69 -10.59
N SER A 248 12.66 -5.79 -11.41
CA SER A 248 14.04 -5.78 -10.93
C SER A 248 14.56 -4.36 -10.85
N PHE A 249 15.08 -3.98 -9.69
CA PHE A 249 15.78 -2.69 -9.49
C PHE A 249 17.02 -2.60 -10.38
N ASP A 250 17.07 -1.63 -11.27
CA ASP A 250 18.30 -1.25 -11.93
C ASP A 250 19.18 -0.46 -10.94
N LYS A 251 20.21 -1.15 -10.37
CA LYS A 251 21.22 -0.59 -9.44
C LYS A 251 22.01 0.61 -9.99
N LYS A 252 21.61 1.22 -11.13
CA LYS A 252 22.45 2.21 -11.86
C LYS A 252 22.12 3.68 -11.63
N GLN A 253 21.17 4.06 -10.79
CA GLN A 253 20.86 5.50 -10.62
C GLN A 253 21.45 6.18 -9.37
N ASN A 254 22.23 5.48 -8.52
CA ASN A 254 22.78 6.07 -7.29
C ASN A 254 24.30 6.23 -7.24
N LEU A 255 24.97 6.47 -8.37
CA LEU A 255 26.40 6.83 -8.36
C LEU A 255 26.69 7.92 -9.39
N ASN A 256 26.27 9.14 -9.15
CA ASN A 256 26.91 10.36 -9.65
C ASN A 256 26.30 11.63 -9.04
N SER A 257 26.62 11.89 -7.77
CA SER A 257 26.61 13.25 -7.24
C SER A 257 27.86 13.48 -6.38
N ASN A 258 29.02 13.29 -7.01
CA ASN A 258 30.24 13.94 -6.58
C ASN A 258 30.51 15.08 -7.56
N THR A 259 29.96 16.24 -7.31
CA THR A 259 30.53 17.51 -7.74
C THR A 259 30.65 18.40 -6.51
N LYS A 260 31.91 18.48 -6.07
CA LYS A 260 32.41 19.65 -5.36
C LYS A 260 32.14 20.86 -6.23
N ASP A 261 31.63 21.93 -5.62
CA ASP A 261 32.15 23.30 -5.77
C ASP A 261 31.32 24.23 -4.90
N LYS A 262 32.00 24.79 -3.88
CA LYS A 262 32.40 26.17 -3.68
C LYS A 262 31.35 27.24 -4.10
N TYR A 263 30.68 27.79 -3.15
CA TYR A 263 30.74 29.16 -2.63
C TYR A 263 29.81 29.31 -1.42
#